data_a65070f792d849bbe3541127e64a305b
#
_entry.id   a65070f792d849bbe3541127e64a305b
#
_cell.length_a   1.000
_cell.length_b   1.000
_cell.length_c   1.000
_cell.angle_alpha   90.00
_cell.angle_beta   90.00
_cell.angle_gamma   90.00
#
_symmetry.space_group_name_H-M   'P 1'
#
loop_
_entity.id
_entity.type
_entity.pdbx_description
1 polymer ?
#
loop_
_entity_poly.entity_id
_entity_poly.type
_entity_poly.pdbx_seq_one_letter_code
_entity_poly.pdbx_strand_id
1 'polypeptide(L)'
;MKKIVFFALFSVLFTSCISTKDLMYLQPDATSKSDSIKVAQEVSKPYRIQTNDVISITIKALDQKLVDMFSVTESASQSQTSLQGLYYTGYTVDDHGNIRVPILGELNVLGFTTDEVRLKVEKQLLEEYFKKDANIFVTVKLAGLKYTINGEIG
;
A
#
# COMPACT_ATOMS: atom_id res chain seq x y z
N MET A 1 -40.27 54.19 -24.58
CA MET A 1 -39.41 54.33 -23.39
C MET A 1 -39.40 53.05 -22.54
N LYS A 2 -40.56 52.48 -22.16
CA LYS A 2 -40.63 51.27 -21.31
C LYS A 2 -39.88 50.02 -21.90
N LYS A 3 -39.92 49.80 -23.22
CA LYS A 3 -39.26 48.66 -23.88
C LYS A 3 -37.72 48.78 -23.86
N ILE A 4 -37.19 50.02 -23.91
CA ILE A 4 -35.73 50.26 -23.87
C ILE A 4 -35.20 50.00 -22.47
N VAL A 5 -35.93 50.36 -21.43
CA VAL A 5 -35.57 50.09 -20.03
C VAL A 5 -35.58 48.59 -19.72
N PHE A 6 -36.53 47.85 -20.28
CA PHE A 6 -36.59 46.41 -20.12
C PHE A 6 -35.41 45.69 -20.81
N PHE A 7 -35.01 46.17 -21.99
CA PHE A 7 -33.87 45.61 -22.71
C PHE A 7 -32.52 45.93 -22.01
N ALA A 8 -32.40 47.15 -21.44
CA ALA A 8 -31.24 47.51 -20.64
C ALA A 8 -31.12 46.68 -19.35
N LEU A 9 -32.26 46.42 -18.66
CA LEU A 9 -32.28 45.59 -17.47
C LEU A 9 -31.92 44.13 -17.77
N PHE A 10 -32.37 43.62 -18.92
CA PHE A 10 -32.06 42.27 -19.37
C PHE A 10 -30.57 42.11 -19.74
N SER A 11 -29.94 43.14 -20.28
CA SER A 11 -28.51 43.12 -20.63
C SER A 11 -27.59 43.05 -19.42
N VAL A 12 -28.00 43.54 -18.25
CA VAL A 12 -27.21 43.50 -17.01
C VAL A 12 -27.16 42.10 -16.42
N LEU A 13 -28.11 41.22 -16.72
CA LEU A 13 -28.14 39.85 -16.24
C LEU A 13 -27.08 38.94 -16.90
N PHE A 14 -26.48 39.33 -18.02
CA PHE A 14 -25.48 38.55 -18.73
C PHE A 14 -24.02 38.86 -18.34
N THR A 15 -23.78 39.78 -17.43
CA THR A 15 -22.42 40.17 -17.03
C THR A 15 -21.86 39.41 -15.84
N SER A 16 -22.48 38.31 -15.39
CA SER A 16 -21.98 37.48 -14.29
C SER A 16 -20.96 36.47 -14.81
N CYS A 17 -19.79 36.94 -15.22
CA CYS A 17 -18.64 36.07 -15.45
C CYS A 17 -17.81 35.97 -14.16
N ILE A 18 -17.92 34.87 -13.48
CA ILE A 18 -16.98 34.52 -12.39
C ILE A 18 -15.64 34.15 -13.03
N SER A 19 -14.58 34.82 -12.60
CA SER A 19 -13.22 34.54 -13.07
C SER A 19 -12.83 33.12 -12.67
N THR A 20 -12.48 32.30 -13.64
CA THR A 20 -12.00 30.91 -13.39
C THR A 20 -10.68 30.87 -12.61
N LYS A 21 -10.00 32.01 -12.44
CA LYS A 21 -8.78 32.10 -11.65
C LYS A 21 -9.00 31.81 -10.17
N ASP A 22 -10.17 32.13 -9.63
CA ASP A 22 -10.49 31.97 -8.22
C ASP A 22 -10.97 30.52 -7.89
N LEU A 23 -11.19 29.71 -8.92
CA LEU A 23 -11.62 28.31 -8.81
C LEU A 23 -10.47 27.30 -8.86
N MET A 24 -9.26 27.74 -9.20
CA MET A 24 -8.10 26.84 -9.23
C MET A 24 -7.48 26.71 -7.84
N TYR A 25 -7.63 25.53 -7.24
CA TYR A 25 -7.23 25.21 -5.87
C TYR A 25 -5.70 25.18 -5.65
N LEU A 26 -4.89 25.16 -6.69
CA LEU A 26 -3.43 25.12 -6.65
C LEU A 26 -2.88 26.17 -7.60
N GLN A 27 -2.96 27.46 -7.23
CA GLN A 27 -2.26 28.51 -7.97
C GLN A 27 -0.87 28.69 -7.34
N PRO A 28 0.19 28.69 -8.14
CA PRO A 28 1.48 29.16 -7.65
C PRO A 28 1.34 30.66 -7.36
N ASP A 29 1.53 31.05 -6.09
CA ASP A 29 1.58 32.45 -5.72
C ASP A 29 2.65 33.16 -6.55
N ALA A 30 2.24 34.19 -7.30
CA ALA A 30 3.14 34.97 -8.16
C ALA A 30 4.24 35.71 -7.35
N THR A 31 4.18 35.66 -6.04
CA THR A 31 5.18 36.21 -5.10
C THR A 31 6.14 35.17 -4.54
N SER A 32 5.93 33.90 -4.76
CA SER A 32 6.94 32.90 -4.43
C SER A 32 8.09 33.11 -5.41
N LYS A 33 9.10 33.88 -4.97
CA LYS A 33 10.43 33.79 -5.56
C LYS A 33 10.70 32.32 -5.71
N SER A 34 11.04 31.90 -6.93
CA SER A 34 11.53 30.57 -7.24
C SER A 34 12.82 30.32 -6.43
N ASP A 35 12.67 30.19 -5.11
CA ASP A 35 13.58 29.33 -4.41
C ASP A 35 13.30 27.95 -5.01
N SER A 36 14.17 27.56 -5.90
CA SER A 36 14.29 26.19 -6.33
C SER A 36 14.41 25.39 -5.03
N ILE A 37 13.25 24.97 -4.52
CA ILE A 37 13.21 23.95 -3.47
C ILE A 37 13.99 22.82 -4.11
N LYS A 38 15.27 22.72 -3.73
CA LYS A 38 16.01 21.49 -3.91
C LYS A 38 15.12 20.51 -3.17
N VAL A 39 14.27 19.81 -3.92
CA VAL A 39 13.59 18.62 -3.43
C VAL A 39 14.77 17.75 -3.06
N ALA A 40 15.24 17.88 -1.81
CA ALA A 40 16.11 16.91 -1.24
C ALA A 40 15.32 15.64 -1.44
N GLN A 41 15.80 14.79 -2.31
CA GLN A 41 15.24 13.50 -2.55
C GLN A 41 15.43 12.78 -1.23
N GLU A 42 14.45 13.00 -0.34
CA GLU A 42 14.43 12.35 0.96
C GLU A 42 14.36 10.88 0.62
N VAL A 43 15.50 10.22 0.78
CA VAL A 43 15.59 8.77 0.58
C VAL A 43 14.52 8.20 1.49
N SER A 44 13.41 7.78 0.89
CA SER A 44 12.26 7.29 1.61
C SER A 44 12.74 6.16 2.51
N LYS A 45 12.64 6.36 3.81
CA LYS A 45 13.00 5.32 4.77
C LYS A 45 12.14 4.09 4.47
N PRO A 46 12.73 2.89 4.43
CA PRO A 46 11.96 1.69 4.17
C PRO A 46 10.85 1.54 5.21
N TYR A 47 9.67 1.16 4.75
CA TYR A 47 8.54 0.90 5.62
C TYR A 47 8.88 -0.23 6.61
N ARG A 48 8.51 -0.03 7.87
CA ARG A 48 8.66 -1.02 8.92
C ARG A 48 7.28 -1.54 9.32
N ILE A 49 7.18 -2.85 9.36
CA ILE A 49 5.94 -3.58 9.67
C ILE A 49 5.42 -3.17 11.05
N GLN A 50 4.12 -2.94 11.12
CA GLN A 50 3.39 -2.56 12.33
C GLN A 50 2.33 -3.60 12.67
N THR A 51 1.73 -3.47 13.87
CA THR A 51 0.58 -4.28 14.26
C THR A 51 -0.60 -4.06 13.32
N ASN A 52 -1.39 -5.09 13.08
CA ASN A 52 -2.50 -5.10 12.12
C ASN A 52 -2.11 -4.99 10.64
N ASP A 53 -0.82 -4.95 10.30
CA ASP A 53 -0.39 -5.11 8.92
C ASP A 53 -0.66 -6.54 8.44
N VAL A 54 -0.94 -6.66 7.15
CA VAL A 54 -1.09 -7.96 6.50
C VAL A 54 0.07 -8.19 5.55
N ILE A 55 0.81 -9.24 5.78
CA ILE A 55 1.95 -9.63 4.95
C ILE A 55 1.70 -10.97 4.28
N SER A 56 2.16 -11.11 3.07
CA SER A 56 2.14 -12.37 2.33
C SER A 56 3.54 -12.93 2.25
N ILE A 57 3.70 -14.19 2.59
CA ILE A 57 4.95 -14.93 2.49
C ILE A 57 4.75 -16.05 1.48
N THR A 58 5.56 -16.03 0.44
CA THR A 58 5.56 -17.08 -0.59
C THR A 58 6.91 -17.74 -0.61
N ILE A 59 6.92 -19.05 -0.44
CA ILE A 59 8.12 -19.88 -0.45
C ILE A 59 8.14 -20.66 -1.77
N LYS A 60 9.28 -20.72 -2.43
CA LYS A 60 9.53 -21.56 -3.60
C LYS A 60 10.82 -22.34 -3.38
N ALA A 61 10.79 -23.61 -3.66
CA ALA A 61 11.95 -24.48 -3.62
C ALA A 61 11.87 -25.52 -4.74
N LEU A 62 12.95 -26.24 -4.95
CA LEU A 62 12.99 -27.31 -5.94
C LEU A 62 12.07 -28.49 -5.55
N ASP A 63 11.93 -28.76 -4.25
CA ASP A 63 10.99 -29.74 -3.71
C ASP A 63 9.65 -29.10 -3.41
N GLN A 64 8.71 -29.22 -4.35
CA GLN A 64 7.38 -28.63 -4.23
C GLN A 64 6.56 -29.24 -3.10
N LYS A 65 6.74 -30.52 -2.80
CA LYS A 65 6.00 -31.20 -1.71
C LYS A 65 6.29 -30.60 -0.35
N LEU A 66 7.54 -30.20 -0.10
CA LEU A 66 7.92 -29.51 1.12
C LEU A 66 7.32 -28.10 1.14
N VAL A 67 7.32 -27.40 0.02
CA VAL A 67 6.77 -26.03 -0.08
C VAL A 67 5.27 -26.00 0.20
N ASP A 68 4.53 -26.98 -0.30
CA ASP A 68 3.08 -27.06 -0.12
C ASP A 68 2.67 -27.16 1.35
N MET A 69 3.53 -27.71 2.20
CA MET A 69 3.30 -27.79 3.65
C MET A 69 3.28 -26.41 4.34
N PHE A 70 3.96 -25.43 3.78
CA PHE A 70 4.01 -24.05 4.32
C PHE A 70 2.94 -23.15 3.71
N SER A 71 2.15 -23.65 2.77
CA SER A 71 1.11 -22.89 2.09
C SER A 71 -0.22 -23.03 2.81
N VAL A 72 -0.91 -21.92 3.09
CA VAL A 72 -2.23 -21.91 3.75
C VAL A 72 -3.36 -22.37 2.79
N THR A 73 -3.09 -22.42 1.49
CA THR A 73 -4.13 -22.56 0.46
C THR A 73 -3.87 -23.70 -0.51
N GLU A 74 -4.63 -24.76 -0.36
CA GLU A 74 -4.66 -25.88 -1.32
C GLU A 74 -5.38 -25.56 -2.65
N SER A 75 -6.01 -24.40 -2.85
CA SER A 75 -6.93 -24.22 -3.99
C SER A 75 -7.03 -22.82 -4.61
N ALA A 76 -6.15 -21.88 -4.34
CA ALA A 76 -6.33 -20.51 -4.84
C ALA A 76 -5.35 -20.15 -5.97
N SER A 77 -5.43 -20.86 -7.08
CA SER A 77 -4.48 -20.68 -8.20
C SER A 77 -4.66 -19.41 -9.03
N GLN A 78 -5.64 -18.54 -8.79
CA GLN A 78 -5.82 -17.34 -9.62
C GLN A 78 -6.19 -16.06 -8.89
N SER A 79 -6.61 -16.09 -7.63
CA SER A 79 -7.05 -14.88 -6.90
C SER A 79 -5.94 -14.22 -6.06
N GLN A 80 -4.77 -14.82 -5.97
CA GLN A 80 -3.71 -14.38 -5.05
C GLN A 80 -2.96 -13.11 -5.49
N THR A 81 -3.14 -12.68 -6.73
CA THR A 81 -2.42 -11.52 -7.26
C THR A 81 -3.14 -10.19 -7.03
N SER A 82 -4.40 -10.22 -6.61
CA SER A 82 -5.14 -9.02 -6.26
C SER A 82 -4.87 -8.61 -4.81
N LEU A 83 -4.94 -7.31 -4.53
CA LEU A 83 -4.82 -6.78 -3.16
C LEU A 83 -5.86 -7.40 -2.21
N GLN A 84 -7.03 -7.72 -2.71
CA GLN A 84 -8.08 -8.40 -1.96
C GLN A 84 -7.68 -9.85 -1.64
N GLY A 85 -7.11 -10.57 -2.61
CA GLY A 85 -6.62 -11.94 -2.39
C GLY A 85 -5.51 -11.98 -1.32
N LEU A 86 -4.57 -11.06 -1.35
CA LEU A 86 -3.52 -10.94 -0.34
C LEU A 86 -4.08 -10.72 1.07
N TYR A 87 -5.20 -10.03 1.17
CA TYR A 87 -5.88 -9.80 2.45
C TYR A 87 -6.43 -11.09 3.06
N TYR A 88 -7.00 -11.97 2.24
CA TYR A 88 -7.57 -13.24 2.72
C TYR A 88 -6.52 -14.35 2.93
N THR A 89 -5.44 -14.31 2.18
CA THR A 89 -4.40 -15.35 2.22
C THR A 89 -3.13 -14.91 2.97
N GLY A 90 -3.05 -13.65 3.39
CA GLY A 90 -1.91 -13.11 4.11
C GLY A 90 -1.95 -13.40 5.62
N TYR A 91 -0.83 -13.21 6.25
CA TYR A 91 -0.66 -13.31 7.70
C TYR A 91 -0.84 -11.93 8.32
N THR A 92 -1.78 -11.79 9.26
CA THR A 92 -1.99 -10.55 10.00
C THR A 92 -1.01 -10.49 11.17
N VAL A 93 -0.36 -9.35 11.34
CA VAL A 93 0.52 -9.09 12.50
C VAL A 93 -0.36 -8.82 13.71
N ASP A 94 -0.16 -9.60 14.77
CA ASP A 94 -0.91 -9.48 16.02
C ASP A 94 -0.46 -8.27 16.86
N ASP A 95 -1.13 -8.04 17.99
CA ASP A 95 -0.83 -6.94 18.90
C ASP A 95 0.57 -7.07 19.56
N HIS A 96 1.15 -8.28 19.58
CA HIS A 96 2.48 -8.55 20.08
C HIS A 96 3.56 -8.41 18.98
N GLY A 97 3.14 -8.14 17.75
CA GLY A 97 4.03 -8.00 16.59
C GLY A 97 4.47 -9.33 15.97
N ASN A 98 3.71 -10.39 16.23
CA ASN A 98 3.99 -11.72 15.69
C ASN A 98 3.03 -12.05 14.54
N ILE A 99 3.51 -12.93 13.66
CA ILE A 99 2.69 -13.64 12.69
C ILE A 99 2.76 -15.12 12.97
N ARG A 100 1.70 -15.85 12.65
CA ARG A 100 1.67 -17.30 12.77
C ARG A 100 1.73 -17.94 11.38
N VAL A 101 2.89 -18.50 11.07
CA VAL A 101 3.11 -19.18 9.79
C VAL A 101 2.97 -20.69 10.02
N PRO A 102 2.24 -21.45 9.19
CA PRO A 102 2.14 -22.89 9.30
C PRO A 102 3.54 -23.50 9.39
N ILE A 103 3.70 -24.48 10.27
CA ILE A 103 4.93 -25.24 10.52
C ILE A 103 6.06 -24.39 11.14
N LEU A 104 6.34 -23.17 10.66
CA LEU A 104 7.34 -22.28 11.25
C LEU A 104 6.94 -21.73 12.63
N GLY A 105 5.62 -21.78 12.95
CA GLY A 105 5.12 -21.28 14.23
C GLY A 105 4.99 -19.76 14.27
N GLU A 106 5.27 -19.20 15.44
CA GLU A 106 5.21 -17.75 15.67
C GLU A 106 6.53 -17.08 15.33
N LEU A 107 6.43 -16.02 14.51
CA LEU A 107 7.57 -15.24 14.06
C LEU A 107 7.33 -13.77 14.38
N ASN A 108 8.20 -13.17 15.20
CA ASN A 108 8.14 -11.75 15.46
C ASN A 108 8.64 -10.96 14.25
N VAL A 109 7.80 -10.02 13.76
CA VAL A 109 8.04 -9.20 12.55
C VAL A 109 7.88 -7.71 12.81
N LEU A 110 7.49 -7.32 14.02
CA LEU A 110 7.28 -5.91 14.37
C LEU A 110 8.56 -5.09 14.21
N GLY A 111 8.46 -3.99 13.49
CA GLY A 111 9.59 -3.08 13.28
C GLY A 111 10.62 -3.56 12.25
N PHE A 112 10.45 -4.76 11.69
CA PHE A 112 11.29 -5.25 10.59
C PHE A 112 10.78 -4.72 9.24
N THR A 113 11.67 -4.62 8.28
CA THR A 113 11.31 -4.42 6.87
C THR A 113 10.92 -5.76 6.23
N THR A 114 10.27 -5.72 5.08
CA THR A 114 9.93 -6.94 4.32
C THR A 114 11.18 -7.76 3.96
N ASP A 115 12.31 -7.11 3.68
CA ASP A 115 13.57 -7.78 3.39
C ASP A 115 14.19 -8.45 4.61
N GLU A 116 14.14 -7.79 5.76
CA GLU A 116 14.61 -8.37 7.03
C GLU A 116 13.77 -9.58 7.42
N VAL A 117 12.45 -9.52 7.24
CA VAL A 117 11.56 -10.67 7.47
C VAL A 117 11.87 -11.81 6.50
N ARG A 118 12.12 -11.51 5.22
CA ARG A 118 12.52 -12.49 4.22
C ARG A 118 13.76 -13.27 4.68
N LEU A 119 14.82 -12.54 5.07
CA LEU A 119 16.05 -13.16 5.55
C LEU A 119 15.84 -14.03 6.80
N LYS A 120 14.98 -13.56 7.71
CA LYS A 120 14.65 -14.29 8.95
C LYS A 120 13.94 -15.62 8.63
N VAL A 121 12.97 -15.58 7.71
CA VAL A 121 12.24 -16.78 7.26
C VAL A 121 13.17 -17.73 6.51
N GLU A 122 14.00 -17.24 5.58
CA GLU A 122 14.97 -18.06 4.86
C GLU A 122 15.92 -18.79 5.81
N LYS A 123 16.45 -18.06 6.79
CA LYS A 123 17.36 -18.61 7.78
C LYS A 123 16.70 -19.74 8.57
N GLN A 124 15.49 -19.53 9.09
CA GLN A 124 14.77 -20.52 9.88
C GLN A 124 14.42 -21.75 9.03
N LEU A 125 14.00 -21.57 7.79
CA LEU A 125 13.71 -22.66 6.86
C LEU A 125 14.95 -23.53 6.60
N LEU A 126 16.12 -22.91 6.38
CA LEU A 126 17.37 -23.61 6.13
C LEU A 126 17.93 -24.30 7.37
N GLU A 127 17.64 -23.81 8.57
CA GLU A 127 18.09 -24.40 9.81
C GLU A 127 17.25 -25.61 10.24
N GLU A 128 15.93 -25.54 10.02
CA GLU A 128 14.98 -26.52 10.60
C GLU A 128 14.43 -27.52 9.57
N TYR A 129 14.22 -27.11 8.32
CA TYR A 129 13.44 -27.89 7.36
C TYR A 129 14.18 -28.26 6.08
N PHE A 130 15.06 -27.40 5.60
CA PHE A 130 15.78 -27.61 4.35
C PHE A 130 17.25 -27.88 4.59
N LYS A 131 17.87 -28.63 3.71
CA LYS A 131 19.33 -28.78 3.72
C LYS A 131 19.98 -27.44 3.37
N LYS A 132 21.17 -27.18 3.90
CA LYS A 132 21.91 -25.94 3.66
C LYS A 132 22.16 -25.62 2.17
N ASP A 133 22.18 -26.64 1.33
CA ASP A 133 22.36 -26.52 -0.12
C ASP A 133 21.03 -26.37 -0.89
N ALA A 134 19.89 -26.31 -0.19
CA ALA A 134 18.60 -26.16 -0.84
C ALA A 134 18.45 -24.73 -1.38
N ASN A 135 18.23 -24.62 -2.67
CA ASN A 135 17.89 -23.36 -3.30
C ASN A 135 16.42 -23.00 -2.97
N ILE A 136 16.24 -22.34 -1.86
CA ILE A 136 14.92 -21.78 -1.49
C ILE A 136 14.85 -20.32 -1.88
N PHE A 137 13.68 -19.90 -2.29
CA PHE A 137 13.38 -18.52 -2.63
C PHE A 137 12.15 -18.06 -1.85
N VAL A 138 12.35 -17.12 -0.95
CA VAL A 138 11.28 -16.54 -0.14
C VAL A 138 10.96 -15.15 -0.65
N THR A 139 9.69 -14.87 -0.83
CA THR A 139 9.18 -13.54 -1.18
C THR A 139 8.25 -13.07 -0.09
N VAL A 140 8.52 -11.89 0.46
CA VAL A 140 7.65 -11.23 1.44
C VAL A 140 7.09 -9.96 0.82
N LYS A 141 5.77 -9.81 0.87
CA LYS A 141 5.06 -8.64 0.36
C LYS A 141 4.10 -8.11 1.41
N LEU A 142 3.97 -6.79 1.49
CA LEU A 142 2.95 -6.13 2.29
C LEU A 142 1.67 -6.04 1.45
N ALA A 143 0.51 -6.36 2.05
CA ALA A 143 -0.80 -6.27 1.36
C ALA A 143 -1.26 -4.82 1.11
N GLY A 144 -0.46 -3.84 1.53
CA GLY A 144 -0.74 -2.41 1.42
C GLY A 144 -1.30 -1.81 2.71
N LEU A 145 -1.30 -0.49 2.75
CA LEU A 145 -1.88 0.25 3.87
C LEU A 145 -3.39 0.32 3.72
N LYS A 146 -4.11 0.04 4.80
CA LYS A 146 -5.57 0.23 4.85
C LYS A 146 -5.90 1.60 5.40
N TYR A 147 -6.88 2.26 4.78
CA TYR A 147 -7.48 3.45 5.33
C TYR A 147 -9.00 3.36 5.15
N THR A 148 -9.72 3.85 6.13
CA THR A 148 -11.17 3.93 6.09
C THR A 148 -11.56 5.39 5.91
N ILE A 149 -12.31 5.70 4.86
CA ILE A 149 -12.85 7.03 4.63
C ILE A 149 -14.25 7.02 5.23
N ASN A 150 -14.46 7.83 6.27
CA ASN A 150 -15.76 8.07 6.87
C ASN A 150 -16.25 9.43 6.40
N GLY A 151 -17.47 9.49 5.86
CA GLY A 151 -18.09 10.72 5.41
C GLY A 151 -18.95 10.52 4.18
N GLU A 152 -19.65 11.57 3.80
CA GLU A 152 -20.42 11.62 2.57
C GLU A 152 -19.46 11.88 1.41
N ILE A 153 -19.33 10.88 0.52
CA ILE A 153 -18.54 10.98 -0.70
C ILE A 153 -19.53 11.26 -1.82
N GLY A 154 -19.64 12.55 -2.20
CA GLY A 154 -20.49 13.00 -3.31
C GLY A 154 -19.83 12.82 -4.67
#